data_3ffb0737b2b51a3347501ad50854f395
#
_entry.id   3ffb0737b2b51a3347501ad50854f395
#
_cell.length_a   1.000
_cell.length_b   1.000
_cell.length_c   1.000
_cell.angle_alpha   90.00
_cell.angle_beta   90.00
_cell.angle_gamma   90.00
#
_symmetry.space_group_name_H-M   'P 1'
#
loop_
_entity.id
_entity.type
_entity.pdbx_description
1 polymer ?
#
loop_
_entity_poly.entity_id
_entity_poly.type
_entity_poly.pdbx_seq_one_letter_code
_entity_poly.pdbx_strand_id
1 'polypeptide(L)'
;MEVVYIPQLEGLSFDGAAAPYRFIRATPEAGRLGLRDRSINRIDLAASDEITLVFPPAAKGRSRDFFVRLVITADESPEVVFAAPAGESFSFEDTDEDALKCEIGVNVFAFTETEQGIFIVNRKLIDIDQEVAFDPCGGTVDTPAKTFKLGATYGSLPKPVRDGYTFLGWFTAADEGIPVSATDRCKTSVTTLYAHWEVYVDPFAPYICPAGNVTFFSESAIPWRIDTETYASAPGSARSGAISDNGSTSLTATIVGPGTLTFKAKVSSEQNYDKLQFFLNGTKLNELSGSVNWQELSVDLPAGQNNLEVRYSKDGSCSTGQDCGWIDDVVWTQEGGA
;
A
#
# COMPACT_ATOMS: atom_id res chain seq x y z
N MET A 1 7.02 29.10 -36.89
CA MET A 1 5.98 29.41 -35.92
C MET A 1 5.29 28.08 -35.68
N GLU A 2 5.68 27.40 -34.62
CA GLU A 2 5.17 26.06 -34.32
C GLU A 2 3.84 26.23 -33.55
N VAL A 3 2.75 25.75 -34.13
CA VAL A 3 1.45 25.70 -33.44
C VAL A 3 1.50 24.47 -32.53
N VAL A 4 1.77 24.68 -31.27
CA VAL A 4 1.74 23.59 -30.29
C VAL A 4 0.31 23.41 -29.82
N TYR A 5 -0.32 22.31 -30.23
CA TYR A 5 -1.56 21.82 -29.67
C TYR A 5 -1.29 21.28 -28.25
N ILE A 6 -2.02 21.75 -27.26
CA ILE A 6 -1.90 21.28 -25.87
C ILE A 6 -3.20 20.59 -25.50
N PRO A 7 -3.28 19.26 -25.59
CA PRO A 7 -4.48 18.48 -25.21
C PRO A 7 -4.91 18.72 -23.77
N GLN A 8 -3.97 19.12 -22.90
CA GLN A 8 -4.19 19.36 -21.47
C GLN A 8 -4.98 20.64 -21.15
N LEU A 9 -5.21 21.50 -22.17
CA LEU A 9 -6.06 22.70 -22.05
C LEU A 9 -7.51 22.45 -22.51
N GLU A 10 -7.85 21.22 -22.96
CA GLU A 10 -9.23 20.87 -23.27
C GLU A 10 -10.11 21.01 -22.02
N GLY A 11 -11.14 21.82 -22.14
CA GLY A 11 -12.10 22.12 -21.06
C GLY A 11 -11.85 23.42 -20.31
N LEU A 12 -10.78 24.17 -20.63
CA LEU A 12 -10.69 25.59 -20.30
C LEU A 12 -11.34 26.36 -21.46
N SER A 13 -12.39 27.15 -21.18
CA SER A 13 -13.05 27.98 -22.19
C SER A 13 -12.16 29.16 -22.52
N PHE A 14 -11.76 29.28 -23.80
CA PHE A 14 -11.04 30.41 -24.34
C PHE A 14 -11.99 31.13 -25.31
N ASP A 15 -12.61 32.21 -24.86
CA ASP A 15 -13.44 33.01 -25.75
C ASP A 15 -12.58 33.82 -26.71
N GLY A 16 -12.56 33.35 -27.96
CA GLY A 16 -12.27 34.16 -29.12
C GLY A 16 -10.82 34.17 -29.63
N ALA A 17 -10.70 33.69 -30.88
CA ALA A 17 -9.60 33.89 -31.85
C ALA A 17 -8.24 33.34 -31.46
N ALA A 18 -7.85 32.31 -32.19
CA ALA A 18 -6.53 31.67 -32.17
C ALA A 18 -5.38 32.68 -32.44
N ALA A 19 -4.85 33.28 -31.39
CA ALA A 19 -3.54 33.88 -31.44
C ALA A 19 -2.51 32.80 -31.02
N PRO A 20 -1.40 32.62 -31.72
CA PRO A 20 -0.38 31.63 -31.39
C PRO A 20 0.24 32.02 -30.04
N TYR A 21 -0.04 31.26 -28.99
CA TYR A 21 0.59 31.41 -27.69
C TYR A 21 2.06 30.96 -27.80
N ARG A 22 2.97 31.73 -27.21
CA ARG A 22 4.37 31.31 -27.09
C ARG A 22 4.60 30.65 -25.74
N PHE A 23 5.23 29.48 -25.75
CA PHE A 23 5.79 28.92 -24.55
C PHE A 23 7.00 29.71 -24.08
N ILE A 24 7.01 30.15 -22.84
CA ILE A 24 8.17 30.78 -22.22
C ILE A 24 8.55 29.88 -21.04
N ARG A 25 9.75 29.33 -21.13
CA ARG A 25 10.37 28.70 -19.95
C ARG A 25 10.98 29.83 -19.12
N ALA A 26 10.47 30.03 -17.92
CA ALA A 26 10.91 31.11 -17.07
C ALA A 26 11.64 30.56 -15.84
N THR A 27 12.79 31.14 -15.54
CA THR A 27 13.53 30.89 -14.32
C THR A 27 13.26 32.07 -13.36
N PRO A 28 12.83 31.81 -12.12
CA PRO A 28 12.63 32.87 -11.15
C PRO A 28 13.95 33.58 -10.80
N GLU A 29 13.96 34.88 -10.75
CA GLU A 29 15.04 35.67 -10.12
C GLU A 29 14.59 36.08 -8.70
N ALA A 30 15.37 35.70 -7.69
CA ALA A 30 15.12 36.03 -6.29
C ALA A 30 13.68 35.70 -5.81
N GLY A 31 13.13 34.55 -6.22
CA GLY A 31 11.79 34.12 -5.84
C GLY A 31 10.64 34.89 -6.52
N ARG A 32 10.91 35.77 -7.48
CA ARG A 32 9.88 36.55 -8.20
C ARG A 32 9.97 36.31 -9.71
N LEU A 33 8.81 36.17 -10.35
CA LEU A 33 8.71 36.01 -11.80
C LEU A 33 7.61 36.91 -12.36
N GLY A 34 7.99 37.76 -13.33
CA GLY A 34 7.03 38.56 -14.11
C GLY A 34 6.33 37.71 -15.17
N LEU A 35 5.00 37.67 -15.14
CA LEU A 35 4.19 37.01 -16.16
C LEU A 35 4.08 37.87 -17.42
N ARG A 36 3.96 37.22 -18.59
CA ARG A 36 3.76 37.87 -19.88
C ARG A 36 2.38 37.55 -20.41
N ASP A 37 1.70 38.60 -20.92
CA ASP A 37 0.42 38.45 -21.58
C ASP A 37 0.55 37.67 -22.90
N ARG A 38 -0.53 37.04 -23.35
CA ARG A 38 -0.61 36.22 -24.56
C ARG A 38 0.49 35.19 -24.71
N SER A 39 0.93 34.65 -23.56
CA SER A 39 1.97 33.63 -23.48
C SER A 39 1.57 32.56 -22.49
N ILE A 40 1.97 31.31 -22.75
CA ILE A 40 1.90 30.27 -21.74
C ILE A 40 3.20 30.28 -20.96
N ASN A 41 3.12 30.76 -19.73
CA ASN A 41 4.28 30.78 -18.83
C ASN A 41 4.42 29.39 -18.20
N ARG A 42 5.39 28.60 -18.69
CA ARG A 42 5.72 27.29 -18.10
C ARG A 42 6.78 27.47 -17.04
N ILE A 43 6.49 27.02 -15.83
CA ILE A 43 7.39 27.09 -14.69
C ILE A 43 7.51 25.69 -14.11
N ASP A 44 8.71 25.15 -14.10
CA ASP A 44 9.01 23.85 -13.49
C ASP A 44 9.56 24.13 -12.07
N LEU A 45 8.84 23.72 -11.03
CA LEU A 45 9.21 23.89 -9.62
C LEU A 45 9.61 22.54 -9.05
N ALA A 46 10.88 22.40 -8.71
CA ALA A 46 11.45 21.17 -8.14
C ALA A 46 11.77 21.30 -6.64
N ALA A 47 11.63 22.48 -6.06
CA ALA A 47 11.97 22.75 -4.68
C ALA A 47 10.76 23.34 -3.92
N SER A 48 10.77 23.22 -2.60
CA SER A 48 9.77 23.79 -1.69
C SER A 48 9.96 25.30 -1.45
N ASP A 49 10.54 26.03 -2.40
CA ASP A 49 10.80 27.45 -2.27
C ASP A 49 9.53 28.27 -2.52
N GLU A 50 9.36 29.37 -1.78
CA GLU A 50 8.32 30.36 -2.02
C GLU A 50 8.57 31.07 -3.36
N ILE A 51 7.57 31.11 -4.25
CA ILE A 51 7.64 31.84 -5.52
C ILE A 51 6.49 32.83 -5.62
N THR A 52 6.81 34.10 -5.95
CA THR A 52 5.81 35.11 -6.26
C THR A 52 5.71 35.34 -7.77
N LEU A 53 4.52 35.08 -8.33
CA LEU A 53 4.19 35.34 -9.73
C LEU A 53 3.54 36.73 -9.83
N VAL A 54 4.19 37.64 -10.53
CA VAL A 54 3.77 39.05 -10.62
C VAL A 54 3.16 39.33 -11.98
N PHE A 55 1.91 39.81 -11.99
CA PHE A 55 1.26 40.28 -13.22
C PHE A 55 1.80 41.64 -13.62
N PRO A 56 1.93 41.90 -14.95
CA PRO A 56 2.32 43.24 -15.42
C PRO A 56 1.25 44.27 -15.14
N PRO A 57 1.60 45.57 -15.08
CA PRO A 57 0.60 46.65 -14.85
C PRO A 57 -0.55 46.60 -15.83
N ALA A 58 -1.76 46.98 -15.39
CA ALA A 58 -2.97 46.96 -16.18
C ALA A 58 -2.81 47.74 -17.49
N ALA A 59 -3.36 47.22 -18.57
CA ALA A 59 -3.50 47.93 -19.83
C ALA A 59 -4.91 48.54 -19.86
N LYS A 60 -5.03 49.79 -19.52
CA LYS A 60 -6.35 50.52 -19.49
C LYS A 60 -7.12 50.32 -20.82
N GLY A 61 -8.38 49.89 -20.68
CA GLY A 61 -9.31 49.75 -21.79
C GLY A 61 -9.07 48.53 -22.68
N ARG A 62 -8.38 47.48 -22.18
CA ARG A 62 -8.17 46.21 -22.91
C ARG A 62 -8.28 45.02 -21.95
N SER A 63 -8.96 43.98 -22.40
CA SER A 63 -8.91 42.65 -21.77
C SER A 63 -7.62 41.93 -22.13
N ARG A 64 -7.00 41.20 -21.20
CA ARG A 64 -5.79 40.42 -21.42
C ARG A 64 -5.92 39.04 -20.79
N ASP A 65 -5.34 38.04 -21.44
CA ASP A 65 -5.33 36.69 -20.94
C ASP A 65 -3.90 36.27 -20.57
N PHE A 66 -3.76 35.65 -19.43
CA PHE A 66 -2.51 35.07 -18.91
C PHE A 66 -2.72 33.58 -18.66
N PHE A 67 -1.77 32.77 -19.13
CA PHE A 67 -1.76 31.34 -18.87
C PHE A 67 -0.51 31.00 -18.09
N VAL A 68 -0.70 30.27 -16.99
CA VAL A 68 0.39 29.80 -16.14
C VAL A 68 0.28 28.29 -16.01
N ARG A 69 1.33 27.59 -16.41
CA ARG A 69 1.46 26.15 -16.23
C ARG A 69 2.60 25.91 -15.25
N LEU A 70 2.24 25.50 -14.03
CA LEU A 70 3.19 25.14 -12.99
C LEU A 70 3.32 23.62 -12.96
N VAL A 71 4.53 23.11 -13.12
CA VAL A 71 4.85 21.69 -12.94
C VAL A 71 5.54 21.55 -11.60
N ILE A 72 4.83 20.99 -10.63
CA ILE A 72 5.31 20.79 -9.26
C ILE A 72 5.60 19.31 -9.09
N THR A 73 6.90 19.00 -9.04
CA THR A 73 7.42 17.64 -8.83
C THR A 73 8.14 17.49 -7.50
N ALA A 74 8.09 18.52 -6.67
CA ALA A 74 8.66 18.48 -5.33
C ALA A 74 7.89 17.48 -4.42
N ASP A 75 8.55 16.95 -3.43
CA ASP A 75 7.94 16.03 -2.44
C ASP A 75 6.91 16.74 -1.55
N GLU A 76 6.97 18.08 -1.49
CA GLU A 76 6.00 18.95 -0.83
C GLU A 76 5.58 20.06 -1.79
N SER A 77 4.34 20.55 -1.65
CA SER A 77 3.86 21.65 -2.50
C SER A 77 4.55 22.94 -2.09
N PRO A 78 5.23 23.66 -3.03
CA PRO A 78 5.82 24.96 -2.75
C PRO A 78 4.73 26.00 -2.48
N GLU A 79 5.07 27.04 -1.74
CA GLU A 79 4.20 28.20 -1.59
C GLU A 79 4.28 29.07 -2.85
N VAL A 80 3.17 29.13 -3.59
CA VAL A 80 3.06 29.94 -4.81
C VAL A 80 2.11 31.09 -4.56
N VAL A 81 2.64 32.32 -4.61
CA VAL A 81 1.88 33.53 -4.41
C VAL A 81 1.64 34.22 -5.76
N PHE A 82 0.37 34.48 -6.08
CA PHE A 82 0.00 35.31 -7.23
C PHE A 82 -0.21 36.75 -6.76
N ALA A 83 0.58 37.68 -7.28
CA ALA A 83 0.52 39.08 -6.91
C ALA A 83 -0.13 39.90 -8.03
N ALA A 84 -1.31 40.46 -7.76
CA ALA A 84 -1.96 41.43 -8.65
C ALA A 84 -1.16 42.73 -8.73
N PRO A 85 -1.26 43.49 -9.84
CA PRO A 85 -0.69 44.82 -9.93
C PRO A 85 -1.26 45.76 -8.87
N ALA A 86 -0.52 46.82 -8.53
CA ALA A 86 -0.94 47.76 -7.51
C ALA A 86 -2.30 48.42 -7.85
N GLY A 87 -3.26 48.27 -6.95
CA GLY A 87 -4.64 48.80 -7.09
C GLY A 87 -5.60 47.88 -7.80
N GLU A 88 -5.18 46.64 -8.12
CA GLU A 88 -6.00 45.61 -8.69
C GLU A 88 -6.21 44.43 -7.71
N SER A 89 -7.24 43.63 -7.93
CA SER A 89 -7.54 42.44 -7.10
C SER A 89 -7.96 41.27 -7.96
N PHE A 90 -7.81 40.06 -7.43
CA PHE A 90 -8.39 38.87 -8.03
C PHE A 90 -9.88 38.75 -7.67
N SER A 91 -10.69 38.35 -8.64
CA SER A 91 -12.08 37.96 -8.43
C SER A 91 -12.25 36.53 -8.88
N PHE A 92 -12.97 35.76 -8.11
CA PHE A 92 -13.23 34.33 -8.35
C PHE A 92 -14.71 34.17 -8.68
N GLU A 93 -15.06 33.93 -9.95
CA GLU A 93 -16.48 33.86 -10.38
C GLU A 93 -17.20 32.60 -9.87
N ASP A 94 -16.53 31.47 -9.71
CA ASP A 94 -17.12 30.20 -9.25
C ASP A 94 -16.24 29.43 -8.26
N THR A 95 -15.19 30.05 -7.72
CA THR A 95 -14.20 29.41 -6.87
C THR A 95 -13.83 30.33 -5.70
N ASP A 96 -13.49 29.76 -4.57
CA ASP A 96 -13.00 30.49 -3.40
C ASP A 96 -11.49 30.82 -3.51
N GLU A 97 -10.91 31.42 -2.47
CA GLU A 97 -9.47 31.76 -2.43
C GLU A 97 -8.56 30.53 -2.60
N ASP A 98 -9.06 29.31 -2.35
CA ASP A 98 -8.34 28.05 -2.60
C ASP A 98 -8.08 27.78 -4.09
N ALA A 99 -8.72 28.51 -5.02
CA ALA A 99 -8.45 28.40 -6.46
C ALA A 99 -7.01 28.75 -6.84
N LEU A 100 -6.31 29.52 -6.03
CA LEU A 100 -4.90 29.87 -6.25
C LEU A 100 -3.93 28.90 -5.56
N LYS A 101 -4.43 27.97 -4.77
CA LYS A 101 -3.60 26.99 -4.09
C LYS A 101 -3.01 25.99 -5.10
N CYS A 102 -1.70 25.87 -5.09
CA CYS A 102 -0.99 24.91 -5.95
C CYS A 102 -0.83 23.57 -5.24
N GLU A 103 -0.89 22.50 -6.03
CA GLU A 103 -0.72 21.13 -5.56
C GLU A 103 0.38 20.42 -6.37
N ILE A 104 0.88 19.30 -5.85
CA ILE A 104 1.81 18.46 -6.58
C ILE A 104 1.12 17.98 -7.87
N GLY A 105 1.81 18.11 -9.00
CA GLY A 105 1.25 17.84 -10.31
C GLY A 105 1.40 19.01 -11.27
N VAL A 106 0.63 19.01 -12.34
CA VAL A 106 0.60 20.11 -13.31
C VAL A 106 -0.60 20.99 -13.00
N ASN A 107 -0.35 22.18 -12.44
CA ASN A 107 -1.36 23.21 -12.21
C ASN A 107 -1.43 24.12 -13.43
N VAL A 108 -2.58 24.24 -14.05
CA VAL A 108 -2.84 25.13 -15.18
C VAL A 108 -3.81 26.20 -14.73
N PHE A 109 -3.38 27.45 -14.79
CA PHE A 109 -4.20 28.61 -14.47
C PHE A 109 -4.43 29.42 -15.76
N ALA A 110 -5.67 29.84 -15.95
CA ALA A 110 -6.06 30.85 -16.91
C ALA A 110 -6.57 32.07 -16.12
N PHE A 111 -5.97 33.20 -16.37
CA PHE A 111 -6.39 34.49 -15.79
C PHE A 111 -6.84 35.39 -16.92
N THR A 112 -8.06 35.90 -16.81
CA THR A 112 -8.60 36.92 -17.71
C THR A 112 -8.73 38.24 -16.96
N GLU A 113 -7.92 39.22 -17.32
CA GLU A 113 -8.02 40.59 -16.82
C GLU A 113 -9.13 41.31 -17.59
N THR A 114 -10.13 41.79 -16.87
CA THR A 114 -11.21 42.60 -17.42
C THR A 114 -10.77 44.06 -17.64
N GLU A 115 -11.55 44.82 -18.36
CA GLU A 115 -11.33 46.28 -18.54
C GLU A 115 -11.39 47.08 -17.21
N GLN A 116 -11.99 46.48 -16.18
CA GLN A 116 -12.09 47.04 -14.82
C GLN A 116 -10.91 46.70 -13.95
N GLY A 117 -9.94 45.90 -14.42
CA GLY A 117 -8.77 45.47 -13.65
C GLY A 117 -9.07 44.31 -12.72
N ILE A 118 -10.09 43.50 -13.02
CA ILE A 118 -10.45 42.31 -12.27
C ILE A 118 -9.91 41.09 -13.01
N PHE A 119 -9.18 40.23 -12.30
CA PHE A 119 -8.70 38.97 -12.84
C PHE A 119 -9.69 37.84 -12.50
N ILE A 120 -10.27 37.25 -13.54
CA ILE A 120 -11.06 36.03 -13.43
C ILE A 120 -10.12 34.85 -13.52
N VAL A 121 -10.18 33.92 -12.58
CA VAL A 121 -9.27 32.80 -12.46
C VAL A 121 -9.98 31.49 -12.76
N ASN A 122 -9.38 30.70 -13.65
CA ASN A 122 -9.77 29.33 -13.91
C ASN A 122 -8.58 28.40 -13.65
N ARG A 123 -8.77 27.30 -12.90
CA ARG A 123 -7.72 26.34 -12.56
C ARG A 123 -8.06 24.94 -13.02
N LYS A 124 -7.06 24.23 -13.53
CA LYS A 124 -7.11 22.79 -13.77
C LYS A 124 -5.87 22.13 -13.19
N LEU A 125 -6.07 21.11 -12.35
CA LEU A 125 -5.00 20.24 -11.88
C LEU A 125 -4.93 19.00 -12.79
N ILE A 126 -3.71 18.66 -13.22
CA ILE A 126 -3.43 17.44 -13.99
C ILE A 126 -2.45 16.63 -13.19
N ASP A 127 -2.86 15.43 -12.81
CA ASP A 127 -2.02 14.50 -12.07
C ASP A 127 -0.79 14.07 -12.89
N ILE A 128 0.31 13.86 -12.21
CA ILE A 128 1.50 13.24 -12.77
C ILE A 128 1.55 11.79 -12.32
N ASP A 129 1.66 10.88 -13.27
CA ASP A 129 1.84 9.48 -13.00
C ASP A 129 3.31 9.17 -12.67
N GLN A 130 3.53 8.44 -11.59
CA GLN A 130 4.83 7.94 -11.14
C GLN A 130 4.78 6.42 -11.11
N GLU A 131 5.59 5.76 -11.93
CA GLU A 131 5.80 4.31 -11.81
C GLU A 131 6.78 4.03 -10.68
N VAL A 132 6.41 3.10 -9.79
CA VAL A 132 7.23 2.63 -8.68
C VAL A 132 7.40 1.13 -8.82
N ALA A 133 8.65 0.69 -8.92
CA ALA A 133 9.02 -0.72 -8.91
C ALA A 133 9.04 -1.28 -7.48
N PHE A 134 8.82 -2.58 -7.35
CA PHE A 134 8.89 -3.33 -6.10
C PHE A 134 9.99 -4.37 -6.20
N ASP A 135 11.11 -4.13 -5.53
CA ASP A 135 12.20 -5.11 -5.40
C ASP A 135 11.95 -5.99 -4.18
N PRO A 136 11.67 -7.29 -4.36
CA PRO A 136 11.40 -8.18 -3.25
C PRO A 136 12.65 -8.62 -2.48
N CYS A 137 13.84 -8.13 -2.79
CA CYS A 137 15.12 -8.39 -2.09
C CYS A 137 15.33 -9.88 -1.78
N GLY A 138 15.25 -10.73 -2.80
CA GLY A 138 15.44 -12.18 -2.70
C GLY A 138 14.16 -12.96 -2.38
N GLY A 139 13.01 -12.30 -2.30
CA GLY A 139 11.69 -12.92 -2.31
C GLY A 139 11.06 -12.88 -3.71
N THR A 140 9.73 -13.02 -3.76
CA THR A 140 8.90 -12.88 -4.96
C THR A 140 7.73 -11.94 -4.68
N VAL A 141 7.25 -11.22 -5.70
CA VAL A 141 6.08 -10.36 -5.63
C VAL A 141 5.25 -10.48 -6.91
N ASP A 142 3.95 -10.61 -6.79
CA ASP A 142 3.05 -10.78 -7.94
C ASP A 142 2.93 -9.52 -8.80
N THR A 143 3.13 -8.35 -8.19
CA THR A 143 3.04 -7.05 -8.86
C THR A 143 4.40 -6.37 -8.77
N PRO A 144 5.28 -6.52 -9.79
CA PRO A 144 6.65 -6.00 -9.74
C PRO A 144 6.75 -4.47 -9.90
N ALA A 145 5.70 -3.83 -10.40
CA ALA A 145 5.60 -2.36 -10.47
C ALA A 145 4.14 -1.91 -10.46
N LYS A 146 3.89 -0.69 -10.01
CA LYS A 146 2.56 -0.06 -10.00
C LYS A 146 2.68 1.43 -10.23
N THR A 147 1.72 1.99 -10.97
CA THR A 147 1.62 3.43 -11.21
C THR A 147 0.80 4.10 -10.12
N PHE A 148 1.32 5.20 -9.58
CA PHE A 148 0.69 6.02 -8.56
C PHE A 148 0.59 7.47 -9.06
N LYS A 149 -0.37 8.22 -8.51
CA LYS A 149 -0.42 9.67 -8.70
C LYS A 149 0.60 10.33 -7.77
N LEU A 150 1.45 11.17 -8.32
CA LEU A 150 2.44 11.93 -7.54
C LEU A 150 1.73 12.78 -6.47
N GLY A 151 2.21 12.72 -5.23
CA GLY A 151 1.60 13.39 -4.09
C GLY A 151 0.35 12.74 -3.51
N ALA A 152 -0.24 11.75 -4.18
CA ALA A 152 -1.31 10.94 -3.60
C ALA A 152 -0.76 9.84 -2.69
N THR A 153 -1.59 9.29 -1.83
CA THR A 153 -1.20 8.15 -0.98
C THR A 153 -0.99 6.89 -1.82
N TYR A 154 -0.04 6.04 -1.40
CA TYR A 154 0.20 4.76 -2.07
C TYR A 154 -1.02 3.82 -2.02
N GLY A 155 -1.84 3.90 -0.95
CA GLY A 155 -2.92 2.94 -0.75
C GLY A 155 -2.38 1.52 -0.60
N SER A 156 -3.07 0.53 -1.16
CA SER A 156 -2.64 -0.87 -1.05
C SER A 156 -1.32 -1.11 -1.80
N LEU A 157 -0.30 -1.52 -1.06
CA LEU A 157 0.98 -2.01 -1.57
C LEU A 157 0.94 -3.55 -1.70
N PRO A 158 1.65 -4.16 -2.67
CA PRO A 158 1.71 -5.61 -2.80
C PRO A 158 2.41 -6.24 -1.59
N LYS A 159 2.04 -7.47 -1.24
CA LYS A 159 2.73 -8.25 -0.20
C LYS A 159 3.66 -9.26 -0.88
N PRO A 160 4.98 -9.13 -0.74
CA PRO A 160 5.93 -10.10 -1.25
C PRO A 160 6.01 -11.32 -0.32
N VAL A 161 6.57 -12.43 -0.82
CA VAL A 161 6.83 -13.64 -0.05
C VAL A 161 8.28 -14.07 -0.19
N ARG A 162 8.86 -14.62 0.88
CA ARG A 162 10.20 -15.18 0.91
C ARG A 162 10.25 -16.31 1.92
N ASP A 163 10.62 -17.51 1.45
CA ASP A 163 10.68 -18.70 2.28
C ASP A 163 11.64 -18.52 3.48
N GLY A 164 11.18 -18.84 4.67
CA GLY A 164 11.96 -18.72 5.90
C GLY A 164 12.12 -17.30 6.43
N TYR A 165 11.36 -16.33 5.92
CA TYR A 165 11.44 -14.94 6.35
C TYR A 165 10.07 -14.32 6.61
N THR A 166 10.04 -13.35 7.52
CA THR A 166 8.90 -12.46 7.77
C THR A 166 9.11 -11.16 7.05
N PHE A 167 8.09 -10.72 6.31
CA PHE A 167 8.09 -9.40 5.64
C PHE A 167 7.91 -8.28 6.66
N LEU A 168 8.89 -7.38 6.75
CA LEU A 168 8.87 -6.23 7.67
C LEU A 168 8.21 -4.99 7.07
N GLY A 169 8.13 -4.89 5.74
CA GLY A 169 7.59 -3.74 5.04
C GLY A 169 8.38 -3.34 3.81
N TRP A 170 7.86 -2.35 3.10
CA TRP A 170 8.54 -1.70 2.00
C TRP A 170 9.35 -0.52 2.50
N PHE A 171 10.56 -0.32 1.94
CA PHE A 171 11.50 0.73 2.33
C PHE A 171 12.06 1.46 1.10
N THR A 172 12.58 2.68 1.29
CA THR A 172 13.14 3.50 0.20
C THR A 172 14.53 3.06 -0.27
N ALA A 173 15.18 2.14 0.43
CA ALA A 173 16.47 1.56 0.08
C ALA A 173 16.53 0.08 0.50
N ALA A 174 17.41 -0.71 -0.13
CA ALA A 174 17.57 -2.13 0.17
C ALA A 174 18.19 -2.39 1.55
N ASP A 175 19.08 -1.49 1.99
CA ASP A 175 19.69 -1.49 3.31
C ASP A 175 19.30 -0.19 4.02
N GLU A 176 18.86 -0.27 5.27
CA GLU A 176 18.35 0.87 6.05
C GLU A 176 17.10 1.47 5.39
N GLY A 177 17.15 2.72 4.90
CA GLY A 177 16.02 3.37 4.24
C GLY A 177 14.89 3.80 5.20
N ILE A 178 13.89 4.45 4.63
CA ILE A 178 12.69 4.91 5.36
C ILE A 178 11.55 3.94 5.05
N PRO A 179 10.83 3.44 6.07
CA PRO A 179 9.66 2.59 5.82
C PRO A 179 8.57 3.37 5.08
N VAL A 180 7.88 2.68 4.16
CA VAL A 180 6.80 3.23 3.35
C VAL A 180 5.53 2.43 3.58
N SER A 181 4.48 3.13 3.96
CA SER A 181 3.16 2.59 4.27
C SER A 181 2.10 3.00 3.23
N ALA A 182 0.93 2.40 3.33
CA ALA A 182 -0.24 2.74 2.50
C ALA A 182 -0.68 4.21 2.62
N THR A 183 -0.40 4.87 3.74
CA THR A 183 -0.79 6.26 4.03
C THR A 183 0.24 7.29 3.60
N ASP A 184 1.46 6.85 3.26
CA ASP A 184 2.50 7.75 2.79
C ASP A 184 2.21 8.24 1.36
N ARG A 185 2.72 9.43 1.03
CA ARG A 185 2.53 10.03 -0.28
C ARG A 185 3.60 9.59 -1.25
N CYS A 186 3.20 9.32 -2.48
CA CYS A 186 4.11 9.03 -3.58
C CYS A 186 4.98 10.26 -3.89
N LYS A 187 6.29 10.07 -3.87
CA LYS A 187 7.30 11.10 -4.09
C LYS A 187 8.10 10.82 -5.36
N THR A 188 8.59 11.88 -6.03
CA THR A 188 9.45 11.73 -7.21
C THR A 188 10.79 11.07 -6.91
N SER A 189 11.28 11.23 -5.69
CA SER A 189 12.52 10.61 -5.21
C SER A 189 12.42 9.09 -5.05
N VAL A 190 11.20 8.54 -5.03
CA VAL A 190 10.95 7.11 -4.82
C VAL A 190 10.53 6.47 -6.13
N THR A 191 11.47 5.83 -6.82
CA THR A 191 11.22 5.05 -8.05
C THR A 191 11.21 3.55 -7.82
N THR A 192 11.75 3.09 -6.70
CA THR A 192 11.78 1.69 -6.28
C THR A 192 11.55 1.59 -4.79
N LEU A 193 10.75 0.63 -4.38
CA LEU A 193 10.57 0.22 -2.99
C LEU A 193 11.19 -1.16 -2.82
N TYR A 194 11.89 -1.35 -1.71
CA TYR A 194 12.65 -2.55 -1.38
C TYR A 194 12.02 -3.27 -0.21
N ALA A 195 11.82 -4.59 -0.35
CA ALA A 195 11.30 -5.41 0.73
C ALA A 195 12.37 -5.64 1.79
N HIS A 196 12.05 -5.36 3.05
CA HIS A 196 12.88 -5.76 4.18
C HIS A 196 12.35 -7.03 4.83
N TRP A 197 13.28 -7.84 5.31
CA TRP A 197 13.01 -9.17 5.83
C TRP A 197 13.74 -9.42 7.12
N GLU A 198 13.11 -10.18 8.02
CA GLU A 198 13.81 -10.82 9.13
C GLU A 198 13.68 -12.35 9.00
N VAL A 199 14.64 -13.08 9.55
CA VAL A 199 14.56 -14.53 9.60
C VAL A 199 13.35 -14.93 10.45
N TYR A 200 12.45 -15.72 9.87
CA TYR A 200 11.32 -16.25 10.63
C TYR A 200 11.80 -17.21 11.71
N VAL A 201 11.47 -16.92 12.94
CA VAL A 201 11.70 -17.80 14.07
C VAL A 201 10.37 -18.44 14.43
N ASP A 202 10.24 -19.75 14.19
CA ASP A 202 9.05 -20.50 14.52
C ASP A 202 8.84 -20.55 16.04
N PRO A 203 7.78 -19.94 16.59
CA PRO A 203 7.52 -19.97 18.00
C PRO A 203 6.94 -21.31 18.48
N PHE A 204 6.44 -22.15 17.57
CA PHE A 204 5.74 -23.40 17.88
C PHE A 204 6.68 -24.60 17.95
N ALA A 205 7.62 -24.72 17.00
CA ALA A 205 8.50 -25.88 16.90
C ALA A 205 9.16 -26.31 18.23
N PRO A 206 9.68 -25.41 19.07
CA PRO A 206 10.28 -25.80 20.36
C PRO A 206 9.33 -26.51 21.33
N TYR A 207 8.04 -26.32 21.14
CA TYR A 207 7.00 -26.90 22.01
C TYR A 207 6.36 -28.15 21.40
N ILE A 208 6.00 -28.11 20.12
CA ILE A 208 5.20 -29.19 19.50
C ILE A 208 5.97 -30.09 18.55
N CYS A 209 7.16 -29.65 18.07
CA CYS A 209 8.02 -30.41 17.15
C CYS A 209 9.49 -30.27 17.56
N PRO A 210 9.92 -30.85 18.69
CA PRO A 210 11.28 -30.65 19.23
C PRO A 210 12.39 -31.14 18.31
N ALA A 211 12.10 -31.99 17.32
CA ALA A 211 13.03 -32.35 16.26
C ALA A 211 13.41 -31.18 15.33
N GLY A 212 12.57 -30.12 15.29
CA GLY A 212 12.79 -28.90 14.53
C GLY A 212 12.76 -29.08 13.01
N ASN A 213 12.19 -30.20 12.53
CA ASN A 213 12.14 -30.53 11.09
C ASN A 213 10.82 -30.18 10.40
N VAL A 214 9.93 -29.47 11.11
CA VAL A 214 8.70 -28.85 10.58
C VAL A 214 8.63 -27.42 11.09
N THR A 215 8.35 -26.50 10.17
CA THR A 215 8.17 -25.07 10.49
C THR A 215 6.71 -24.69 10.40
N PHE A 216 6.19 -24.05 11.43
CA PHE A 216 4.78 -23.68 11.56
C PHE A 216 4.59 -22.17 11.42
N PHE A 217 3.46 -21.78 10.80
CA PHE A 217 3.07 -20.41 10.62
C PHE A 217 1.60 -20.21 11.07
N SER A 218 1.32 -19.08 11.67
CA SER A 218 -0.06 -18.69 11.99
C SER A 218 -0.22 -17.20 11.64
N GLU A 219 -0.74 -16.92 10.46
CA GLU A 219 -0.94 -15.56 9.93
C GLU A 219 -2.39 -15.07 10.02
N SER A 220 -3.27 -15.80 10.71
CA SER A 220 -4.66 -15.41 10.92
C SER A 220 -4.74 -14.10 11.73
N ALA A 221 -5.82 -13.33 11.56
CA ALA A 221 -6.07 -12.10 12.31
C ALA A 221 -6.06 -12.35 13.84
N ILE A 222 -6.47 -13.55 14.26
CA ILE A 222 -6.35 -14.05 15.63
C ILE A 222 -5.50 -15.33 15.54
N PRO A 223 -4.17 -15.24 15.74
CA PRO A 223 -3.27 -16.36 15.50
C PRO A 223 -3.34 -17.43 16.58
N TRP A 224 -2.84 -18.61 16.24
CA TRP A 224 -2.54 -19.65 17.21
C TRP A 224 -1.46 -19.18 18.19
N ARG A 225 -1.41 -19.78 19.36
CA ARG A 225 -0.47 -19.44 20.43
C ARG A 225 0.03 -20.67 21.14
N ILE A 226 1.11 -20.55 21.89
CA ILE A 226 1.59 -21.61 22.78
C ILE A 226 0.69 -21.68 24.03
N ASP A 227 0.35 -22.90 24.42
CA ASP A 227 -0.37 -23.22 25.65
C ASP A 227 0.53 -24.11 26.49
N THR A 228 0.95 -23.61 27.66
CA THR A 228 1.80 -24.33 28.62
C THR A 228 1.01 -25.00 29.75
N GLU A 229 -0.35 -24.92 29.70
CA GLU A 229 -1.24 -25.53 30.69
C GLU A 229 -1.90 -26.80 30.16
N THR A 230 -2.25 -26.81 28.87
CA THR A 230 -2.90 -27.93 28.19
C THR A 230 -1.99 -28.50 27.11
N TYR A 231 -1.33 -29.61 27.35
CA TYR A 231 -0.42 -30.28 26.41
C TYR A 231 -0.51 -31.81 26.53
N ALA A 232 -0.11 -32.52 25.50
CA ALA A 232 0.06 -33.99 25.53
C ALA A 232 1.44 -34.32 26.10
N SER A 233 2.45 -33.55 25.73
CA SER A 233 3.83 -33.68 26.20
C SER A 233 4.39 -32.30 26.57
N ALA A 234 5.20 -32.23 27.64
CA ALA A 234 5.86 -30.98 28.03
C ALA A 234 6.89 -30.54 26.95
N PRO A 235 7.09 -29.25 26.77
CA PRO A 235 6.73 -28.14 27.69
C PRO A 235 5.43 -27.41 27.34
N GLY A 236 4.70 -27.79 26.32
CA GLY A 236 3.45 -27.13 25.93
C GLY A 236 2.92 -27.59 24.57
N SER A 237 1.83 -27.03 24.13
CA SER A 237 1.16 -27.32 22.86
C SER A 237 0.88 -26.05 22.07
N ALA A 238 0.46 -26.18 20.80
CA ALA A 238 -0.12 -25.08 20.04
C ALA A 238 -1.65 -25.08 20.20
N ARG A 239 -2.22 -23.96 20.60
CA ARG A 239 -3.64 -23.73 20.80
C ARG A 239 -4.19 -22.70 19.81
N SER A 240 -5.39 -22.94 19.27
CA SER A 240 -6.08 -21.99 18.42
C SER A 240 -6.35 -20.65 19.12
N GLY A 241 -6.34 -19.55 18.38
CA GLY A 241 -6.75 -18.25 18.89
C GLY A 241 -8.22 -18.21 19.29
N ALA A 242 -8.60 -17.28 20.17
CA ALA A 242 -9.98 -17.07 20.62
C ALA A 242 -10.76 -16.30 19.54
N ILE A 243 -11.35 -17.01 18.59
CA ILE A 243 -12.13 -16.45 17.48
C ILE A 243 -13.60 -16.22 17.89
N SER A 244 -14.25 -15.27 17.21
CA SER A 244 -15.69 -15.02 17.31
C SER A 244 -16.49 -16.02 16.47
N ASP A 245 -17.83 -16.04 16.68
CA ASP A 245 -18.74 -16.78 15.83
C ASP A 245 -18.56 -16.43 14.35
N ASN A 246 -18.73 -17.43 13.48
CA ASN A 246 -18.41 -17.39 12.04
C ASN A 246 -16.91 -17.13 11.72
N GLY A 247 -16.04 -17.21 12.71
CA GLY A 247 -14.61 -17.02 12.56
C GLY A 247 -13.86 -18.31 12.27
N SER A 248 -12.62 -18.15 11.80
CA SER A 248 -11.65 -19.23 11.70
C SER A 248 -10.22 -18.75 11.95
N THR A 249 -9.37 -19.66 12.39
CA THR A 249 -7.94 -19.43 12.58
C THR A 249 -7.16 -20.69 12.20
N SER A 250 -6.01 -20.52 11.56
CA SER A 250 -5.22 -21.63 11.03
C SER A 250 -3.78 -21.60 11.54
N LEU A 251 -3.25 -22.80 11.76
CA LEU A 251 -1.83 -23.09 11.88
C LEU A 251 -1.44 -23.91 10.65
N THR A 252 -0.42 -23.47 9.94
CA THR A 252 0.02 -24.06 8.67
C THR A 252 1.46 -24.52 8.74
N ALA A 253 1.82 -25.52 7.95
CA ALA A 253 3.19 -25.96 7.77
C ALA A 253 3.42 -26.39 6.33
N THR A 254 4.62 -26.09 5.80
CA THR A 254 5.08 -26.60 4.50
C THR A 254 6.12 -27.69 4.73
N ILE A 255 5.88 -28.87 4.18
CA ILE A 255 6.67 -30.08 4.42
C ILE A 255 7.02 -30.75 3.08
N VAL A 256 8.27 -31.08 2.90
CA VAL A 256 8.71 -31.79 1.67
C VAL A 256 8.66 -33.29 1.90
N GLY A 257 7.73 -33.94 1.19
CA GLY A 257 7.57 -35.39 1.17
C GLY A 257 8.46 -36.10 0.11
N PRO A 258 8.41 -37.43 0.01
CA PRO A 258 7.44 -38.33 0.65
C PRO A 258 7.79 -38.68 2.11
N GLY A 259 6.76 -39.11 2.87
CA GLY A 259 6.93 -39.57 4.25
C GLY A 259 5.66 -39.53 5.05
N THR A 260 5.74 -39.76 6.36
CA THR A 260 4.61 -39.80 7.28
C THR A 260 4.75 -38.73 8.34
N LEU A 261 3.71 -37.91 8.51
CA LEU A 261 3.55 -36.94 9.59
C LEU A 261 2.59 -37.50 10.64
N THR A 262 3.03 -37.59 11.89
CA THR A 262 2.15 -37.90 13.02
C THR A 262 2.07 -36.71 13.97
N PHE A 263 0.93 -36.55 14.62
CA PHE A 263 0.74 -35.49 15.62
C PHE A 263 -0.43 -35.85 16.54
N LYS A 264 -0.47 -35.29 17.73
CA LYS A 264 -1.60 -35.39 18.63
C LYS A 264 -2.50 -34.16 18.51
N ALA A 265 -3.81 -34.40 18.55
CA ALA A 265 -4.82 -33.35 18.51
C ALA A 265 -5.87 -33.50 19.62
N LYS A 266 -6.38 -32.35 20.07
CA LYS A 266 -7.42 -32.24 21.09
C LYS A 266 -8.35 -31.09 20.71
N VAL A 267 -9.65 -31.23 21.02
CA VAL A 267 -10.62 -30.13 20.85
C VAL A 267 -11.57 -30.07 22.07
N SER A 268 -11.98 -28.87 22.40
CA SER A 268 -13.03 -28.58 23.40
C SER A 268 -13.94 -27.50 22.82
N SER A 269 -15.04 -27.90 22.20
CA SER A 269 -15.89 -27.03 21.37
C SER A 269 -17.36 -27.50 21.43
N GLU A 270 -18.23 -26.78 20.70
CA GLU A 270 -19.60 -27.23 20.47
C GLU A 270 -19.63 -28.47 19.56
N GLN A 271 -20.32 -29.52 20.00
CA GLN A 271 -20.40 -30.78 19.26
C GLN A 271 -21.08 -30.62 17.88
N ASN A 272 -20.41 -31.03 16.82
CA ASN A 272 -20.84 -31.02 15.42
C ASN A 272 -20.83 -29.62 14.73
N TYR A 273 -20.69 -28.52 15.46
CA TYR A 273 -20.75 -27.17 14.94
C TYR A 273 -19.38 -26.51 14.89
N ASP A 274 -18.69 -26.37 16.01
CA ASP A 274 -17.35 -25.84 16.07
C ASP A 274 -16.32 -26.96 15.88
N LYS A 275 -15.34 -26.75 14.96
CA LYS A 275 -14.54 -27.86 14.44
C LYS A 275 -13.04 -27.54 14.41
N LEU A 276 -12.25 -28.51 14.84
CA LEU A 276 -10.84 -28.59 14.53
C LEU A 276 -10.65 -29.48 13.28
N GLN A 277 -10.21 -28.88 12.19
CA GLN A 277 -10.16 -29.52 10.87
C GLN A 277 -8.72 -29.61 10.38
N PHE A 278 -8.42 -30.70 9.67
CA PHE A 278 -7.10 -30.99 9.12
C PHE A 278 -7.18 -31.07 7.61
N PHE A 279 -6.32 -30.31 6.93
CA PHE A 279 -6.25 -30.28 5.46
C PHE A 279 -4.83 -30.56 4.98
N LEU A 280 -4.71 -31.29 3.89
CA LEU A 280 -3.46 -31.46 3.14
C LEU A 280 -3.68 -30.98 1.70
N ASN A 281 -2.85 -30.03 1.27
CA ASN A 281 -2.95 -29.42 -0.07
C ASN A 281 -4.38 -28.95 -0.40
N GLY A 282 -5.07 -28.35 0.59
CA GLY A 282 -6.44 -27.86 0.48
C GLY A 282 -7.53 -28.95 0.59
N THR A 283 -7.17 -30.24 0.62
CA THR A 283 -8.14 -31.35 0.78
C THR A 283 -8.33 -31.68 2.25
N LYS A 284 -9.58 -31.65 2.72
CA LYS A 284 -9.89 -32.01 4.11
C LYS A 284 -9.66 -33.50 4.35
N LEU A 285 -8.83 -33.82 5.33
CA LEU A 285 -8.49 -35.18 5.75
C LEU A 285 -9.38 -35.69 6.89
N ASN A 286 -9.58 -34.84 7.90
CA ASN A 286 -10.27 -35.20 9.13
C ASN A 286 -10.84 -33.96 9.83
N GLU A 287 -11.74 -34.19 10.81
CA GLU A 287 -12.22 -33.13 11.70
C GLU A 287 -12.60 -33.69 13.08
N LEU A 288 -12.41 -32.89 14.11
CA LEU A 288 -12.81 -33.14 15.48
C LEU A 288 -13.77 -32.05 15.94
N SER A 289 -14.78 -32.41 16.79
CA SER A 289 -15.68 -31.45 17.41
C SER A 289 -16.19 -31.97 18.77
N GLY A 290 -16.68 -31.08 19.60
CA GLY A 290 -17.12 -31.41 20.93
C GLY A 290 -15.97 -31.55 21.92
N SER A 291 -16.10 -32.48 22.89
CA SER A 291 -15.08 -32.72 23.91
C SER A 291 -14.27 -33.98 23.54
N VAL A 292 -13.18 -33.78 22.78
CA VAL A 292 -12.27 -34.88 22.37
C VAL A 292 -10.92 -34.69 23.05
N ASN A 293 -10.51 -35.72 23.79
CA ASN A 293 -9.18 -35.73 24.44
C ASN A 293 -8.08 -35.98 23.41
N TRP A 294 -6.81 -35.83 23.82
CA TRP A 294 -5.65 -36.09 22.98
C TRP A 294 -5.76 -37.44 22.26
N GLN A 295 -5.69 -37.39 20.93
CA GLN A 295 -5.60 -38.57 20.07
C GLN A 295 -4.54 -38.35 19.00
N GLU A 296 -3.88 -39.43 18.62
CA GLU A 296 -2.87 -39.41 17.56
C GLU A 296 -3.54 -39.50 16.20
N LEU A 297 -3.05 -38.67 15.29
CA LEU A 297 -3.41 -38.65 13.88
C LEU A 297 -2.15 -38.86 13.04
N SER A 298 -2.31 -39.56 11.91
CA SER A 298 -1.25 -39.85 10.96
C SER A 298 -1.66 -39.44 9.55
N VAL A 299 -0.73 -38.82 8.83
CA VAL A 299 -0.93 -38.35 7.45
C VAL A 299 0.27 -38.74 6.60
N ASP A 300 0.03 -39.47 5.52
CA ASP A 300 1.05 -39.75 4.51
C ASP A 300 1.14 -38.60 3.52
N LEU A 301 2.34 -38.06 3.35
CA LEU A 301 2.65 -36.93 2.49
C LEU A 301 3.23 -37.46 1.17
N PRO A 302 2.64 -37.09 0.02
CA PRO A 302 3.20 -37.46 -1.29
C PRO A 302 4.54 -36.75 -1.56
N ALA A 303 5.27 -37.19 -2.57
CA ALA A 303 6.51 -36.56 -2.99
C ALA A 303 6.29 -35.08 -3.39
N GLY A 304 7.26 -34.22 -3.06
CA GLY A 304 7.23 -32.80 -3.33
C GLY A 304 6.75 -31.98 -2.14
N GLN A 305 6.45 -30.70 -2.40
CA GLN A 305 6.00 -29.76 -1.38
C GLN A 305 4.54 -30.00 -1.00
N ASN A 306 4.27 -30.10 0.28
CA ASN A 306 2.95 -30.33 0.84
C ASN A 306 2.61 -29.23 1.84
N ASN A 307 1.38 -28.75 1.81
CA ASN A 307 0.85 -27.76 2.75
C ASN A 307 -0.13 -28.43 3.70
N LEU A 308 0.26 -28.54 4.95
CA LEU A 308 -0.63 -28.92 6.05
C LEU A 308 -1.32 -27.67 6.58
N GLU A 309 -2.64 -27.75 6.81
CA GLU A 309 -3.39 -26.72 7.55
C GLU A 309 -4.19 -27.38 8.66
N VAL A 310 -4.03 -26.85 9.87
CA VAL A 310 -4.86 -27.17 11.03
C VAL A 310 -5.73 -25.95 11.31
N ARG A 311 -7.03 -26.06 11.05
CA ARG A 311 -8.00 -24.96 11.16
C ARG A 311 -8.96 -25.20 12.30
N TYR A 312 -9.10 -24.24 13.20
CA TYR A 312 -10.23 -24.16 14.10
C TYR A 312 -11.25 -23.17 13.55
N SER A 313 -12.51 -23.58 13.48
CA SER A 313 -13.61 -22.76 12.96
C SER A 313 -14.84 -22.87 13.83
N LYS A 314 -15.58 -21.76 13.94
CA LYS A 314 -16.87 -21.67 14.65
C LYS A 314 -18.00 -21.43 13.66
N ASP A 315 -19.17 -21.94 14.00
CA ASP A 315 -20.41 -21.55 13.34
C ASP A 315 -20.95 -20.20 13.83
N GLY A 316 -22.23 -19.90 13.58
CA GLY A 316 -22.83 -18.59 13.87
C GLY A 316 -23.30 -18.36 15.29
N SER A 317 -23.11 -19.30 16.20
CA SER A 317 -23.64 -19.19 17.57
C SER A 317 -23.01 -20.17 18.54
N CYS A 318 -23.20 -19.92 19.84
CA CYS A 318 -22.78 -20.73 20.96
C CYS A 318 -21.27 -20.88 21.15
N SER A 319 -20.88 -20.99 22.38
CA SER A 319 -19.51 -21.31 22.78
C SER A 319 -19.59 -22.36 23.88
N THR A 320 -19.03 -23.51 23.64
CA THR A 320 -19.09 -24.65 24.56
C THR A 320 -17.68 -25.16 24.88
N GLY A 321 -17.46 -25.51 26.12
CA GLY A 321 -16.17 -25.97 26.60
C GLY A 321 -15.14 -24.85 26.69
N GLN A 322 -13.92 -25.08 26.20
CA GLN A 322 -12.86 -24.07 26.13
C GLN A 322 -12.86 -23.33 24.81
N ASP A 323 -13.72 -23.72 23.88
CA ASP A 323 -13.92 -23.10 22.56
C ASP A 323 -12.64 -22.96 21.76
N CYS A 324 -11.88 -24.05 21.66
CA CYS A 324 -10.57 -24.08 20.97
C CYS A 324 -10.13 -25.52 20.66
N GLY A 325 -9.11 -25.58 19.76
CA GLY A 325 -8.40 -26.80 19.45
C GLY A 325 -6.89 -26.70 19.76
N TRP A 326 -6.25 -27.84 19.93
CA TRP A 326 -4.82 -27.96 20.18
C TRP A 326 -4.17 -29.02 19.28
N ILE A 327 -2.87 -28.82 18.99
CA ILE A 327 -1.97 -29.86 18.46
C ILE A 327 -0.68 -29.90 19.26
N ASP A 328 -0.08 -31.10 19.29
CA ASP A 328 1.15 -31.39 20.01
C ASP A 328 1.85 -32.63 19.42
N ASP A 329 3.06 -32.95 19.90
CA ASP A 329 3.84 -34.13 19.51
C ASP A 329 3.93 -34.36 18.00
N VAL A 330 4.26 -33.32 17.26
CA VAL A 330 4.41 -33.40 15.81
C VAL A 330 5.75 -34.07 15.45
N VAL A 331 5.66 -35.17 14.72
CA VAL A 331 6.82 -35.94 14.27
C VAL A 331 6.74 -36.11 12.75
N TRP A 332 7.73 -35.62 12.04
CA TRP A 332 7.92 -35.83 10.63
C TRP A 332 8.98 -36.91 10.38
N THR A 333 8.60 -37.94 9.65
CA THR A 333 9.49 -39.06 9.23
C THR A 333 9.52 -39.11 7.73
N GLN A 334 10.65 -38.73 7.15
CA GLN A 334 10.84 -38.78 5.69
C GLN A 334 11.04 -40.21 5.22
N GLU A 335 10.38 -40.61 4.11
CA GLU A 335 10.59 -41.87 3.46
C GLU A 335 11.92 -41.90 2.69
N GLY A 336 12.79 -42.90 2.90
CA GLY A 336 14.05 -43.05 2.16
C GLY A 336 15.26 -42.28 2.69
N GLY A 337 15.21 -41.71 3.90
CA GLY A 337 16.37 -41.19 4.63
C GLY A 337 17.06 -42.31 5.40
N ALA A 338 17.97 -43.02 4.74
CA ALA A 338 18.92 -43.93 5.38
C ALA A 338 20.35 -43.48 5.10
#